data_b01b8a1db67e8c215ef759a6954853ec
#
_entry.id   b01b8a1db67e8c215ef759a6954853ec
#
_cell.length_a   1.000
_cell.length_b   1.000
_cell.length_c   1.000
_cell.angle_alpha   90.00
_cell.angle_beta   90.00
_cell.angle_gamma   90.00
#
_symmetry.space_group_name_H-M   'P 1'
#
loop_
_entity.id
_entity.type
_entity.pdbx_description
1 polymer ?
#
loop_
_entity_poly.entity_id
_entity_poly.type
_entity_poly.pdbx_seq_one_letter_code
_entity_poly.pdbx_strand_id
1 'polypeptide(L)'
;MNELQQLAETLRSLDARTAASIAGALVLIAVLLVLWRWYRRRRAAAARLALVTGGAFEYLRDILVPDGQGAALHVDYLLLTARGCVVVDMRDVAGNIFGGDQMTEWTVMHREQRYTFANPQTGLYDRIAAVRALIAELPVEGRVVFAPRGRFPKGLPRYTLMLGSIAAEFPPAERAQSGAVPEVWRGDWARVVAACKPSSLVARKAAI
;
A
#
# COMPACT_ATOMS: atom_id res chain seq x y z
N MET A 1 -34.97 33.89 -13.84
CA MET A 1 -35.54 33.17 -14.98
C MET A 1 -34.86 33.50 -16.31
N ASN A 2 -34.22 34.68 -16.46
CA ASN A 2 -33.65 35.12 -17.74
C ASN A 2 -32.31 34.43 -18.13
N GLU A 3 -31.47 34.06 -17.19
CA GLU A 3 -30.14 33.49 -17.53
C GLU A 3 -30.21 32.08 -18.15
N LEU A 4 -31.10 31.23 -17.65
CA LEU A 4 -31.29 29.89 -18.23
C LEU A 4 -31.93 29.92 -19.63
N GLN A 5 -32.75 30.90 -19.91
CA GLN A 5 -33.34 31.11 -21.24
C GLN A 5 -32.29 31.64 -22.23
N GLN A 6 -31.43 32.57 -21.82
CA GLN A 6 -30.32 33.06 -22.63
C GLN A 6 -29.27 31.97 -22.96
N LEU A 7 -28.97 31.09 -21.99
CA LEU A 7 -28.07 29.91 -22.23
C LEU A 7 -28.74 28.94 -23.23
N ALA A 8 -30.03 28.71 -23.13
CA ALA A 8 -30.74 27.83 -24.06
C ALA A 8 -30.80 28.39 -25.50
N GLU A 9 -30.94 29.71 -25.65
CA GLU A 9 -30.94 30.38 -26.96
C GLU A 9 -29.50 30.39 -27.59
N THR A 10 -28.48 30.63 -26.78
CA THR A 10 -27.08 30.59 -27.26
C THR A 10 -26.68 29.18 -27.71
N LEU A 11 -27.15 28.14 -27.02
CA LEU A 11 -26.96 26.75 -27.42
C LEU A 11 -27.71 26.36 -28.69
N ARG A 12 -28.89 26.96 -28.93
CA ARG A 12 -29.65 26.74 -30.17
C ARG A 12 -29.07 27.43 -31.40
N SER A 13 -28.32 28.51 -31.22
CA SER A 13 -27.71 29.26 -32.31
C SER A 13 -26.40 28.70 -32.81
N LEU A 14 -25.85 27.64 -32.13
CA LEU A 14 -24.65 26.97 -32.59
C LEU A 14 -24.92 26.11 -33.81
N ASP A 15 -24.25 26.41 -34.95
CA ASP A 15 -24.28 25.53 -36.09
C ASP A 15 -23.87 24.11 -35.72
N ALA A 16 -24.51 23.09 -36.32
CA ALA A 16 -24.26 21.69 -36.02
C ALA A 16 -22.77 21.29 -36.06
N ARG A 17 -22.00 22.00 -36.91
CA ARG A 17 -20.53 21.79 -36.99
C ARG A 17 -19.78 22.32 -35.77
N THR A 18 -20.16 23.47 -35.23
CA THR A 18 -19.55 24.04 -34.00
C THR A 18 -19.93 23.25 -32.79
N ALA A 19 -21.16 22.78 -32.70
CA ALA A 19 -21.63 21.88 -31.61
C ALA A 19 -20.85 20.53 -31.63
N ALA A 20 -20.64 19.95 -32.82
CA ALA A 20 -19.87 18.71 -32.96
C ALA A 20 -18.37 18.91 -32.61
N SER A 21 -17.77 20.03 -32.94
CA SER A 21 -16.38 20.31 -32.57
C SER A 21 -16.20 20.56 -31.07
N ILE A 22 -17.15 21.23 -30.40
CA ILE A 22 -17.15 21.41 -28.93
C ILE A 22 -17.32 20.06 -28.26
N ALA A 23 -18.25 19.22 -28.69
CA ALA A 23 -18.43 17.88 -28.15
C ALA A 23 -17.17 17.02 -28.33
N GLY A 24 -16.54 17.06 -29.49
CA GLY A 24 -15.25 16.37 -29.76
C GLY A 24 -14.13 16.85 -28.84
N ALA A 25 -14.01 18.17 -28.62
CA ALA A 25 -13.04 18.73 -27.70
C ALA A 25 -13.27 18.30 -26.25
N LEU A 26 -14.52 18.28 -25.79
CA LEU A 26 -14.88 17.81 -24.43
C LEU A 26 -14.56 16.33 -24.24
N VAL A 27 -14.85 15.49 -25.23
CA VAL A 27 -14.48 14.07 -25.19
C VAL A 27 -12.95 13.90 -25.14
N LEU A 28 -12.22 14.65 -25.96
CA LEU A 28 -10.76 14.60 -25.95
C LEU A 28 -10.19 15.01 -24.59
N ILE A 29 -10.69 16.09 -23.99
CA ILE A 29 -10.29 16.55 -22.65
C ILE A 29 -10.61 15.47 -21.61
N ALA A 30 -11.79 14.86 -21.65
CA ALA A 30 -12.17 13.79 -20.73
C ALA A 30 -11.22 12.58 -20.84
N VAL A 31 -10.89 12.15 -22.05
CA VAL A 31 -9.93 11.07 -22.32
C VAL A 31 -8.55 11.43 -21.78
N LEU A 32 -8.05 12.64 -22.06
CA LEU A 32 -6.75 13.10 -21.55
C LEU A 32 -6.71 13.13 -20.02
N LEU A 33 -7.79 13.57 -19.36
CA LEU A 33 -7.91 13.58 -17.91
C LEU A 33 -7.89 12.16 -17.33
N VAL A 34 -8.60 11.21 -17.97
CA VAL A 34 -8.59 9.80 -17.55
C VAL A 34 -7.19 9.21 -17.69
N LEU A 35 -6.53 9.40 -18.84
CA LEU A 35 -5.18 8.93 -19.10
C LEU A 35 -4.17 9.55 -18.13
N TRP A 36 -4.27 10.86 -17.86
CA TRP A 36 -3.41 11.55 -16.90
C TRP A 36 -3.60 11.02 -15.47
N ARG A 37 -4.87 10.81 -15.03
CA ARG A 37 -5.16 10.21 -13.71
C ARG A 37 -4.60 8.78 -13.62
N TRP A 38 -4.77 7.98 -14.68
CA TRP A 38 -4.24 6.63 -14.75
C TRP A 38 -2.70 6.62 -14.70
N TYR A 39 -2.04 7.46 -15.47
CA TYR A 39 -0.60 7.62 -15.45
C TYR A 39 -0.09 8.06 -14.07
N ARG A 40 -0.71 9.06 -13.46
CA ARG A 40 -0.38 9.50 -12.10
C ARG A 40 -0.56 8.38 -11.06
N ARG A 41 -1.63 7.59 -11.16
CA ARG A 41 -1.87 6.44 -10.26
C ARG A 41 -0.79 5.38 -10.42
N ARG A 42 -0.43 5.03 -11.66
CA ARG A 42 0.66 4.08 -11.94
C ARG A 42 2.01 4.57 -11.40
N ARG A 43 2.33 5.84 -11.63
CA ARG A 43 3.56 6.46 -11.14
C ARG A 43 3.61 6.49 -9.61
N ALA A 44 2.51 6.81 -8.93
CA ALA A 44 2.41 6.78 -7.48
C ALA A 44 2.55 5.35 -6.91
N ALA A 45 1.98 4.35 -7.59
CA ALA A 45 2.12 2.95 -7.20
C ALA A 45 3.58 2.46 -7.36
N ALA A 46 4.25 2.82 -8.46
CA ALA A 46 5.66 2.49 -8.68
C ALA A 46 6.58 3.17 -7.65
N ALA A 47 6.33 4.45 -7.35
CA ALA A 47 7.07 5.19 -6.32
C ALA A 47 6.89 4.57 -4.92
N ARG A 48 5.66 4.16 -4.58
CA ARG A 48 5.37 3.46 -3.32
C ARG A 48 6.12 2.12 -3.25
N LEU A 49 6.09 1.34 -4.32
CA LEU A 49 6.82 0.09 -4.40
C LEU A 49 8.32 0.31 -4.19
N ALA A 50 8.91 1.27 -4.90
CA ALA A 50 10.33 1.59 -4.77
C ALA A 50 10.71 2.02 -3.33
N LEU A 51 9.85 2.80 -2.65
CA LEU A 51 10.06 3.18 -1.25
C LEU A 51 10.05 1.97 -0.32
N VAL A 52 9.08 1.06 -0.50
CA VAL A 52 8.94 -0.13 0.37
C VAL A 52 10.05 -1.12 0.14
N THR A 53 10.46 -1.34 -1.12
CA THR A 53 11.41 -2.41 -1.48
C THR A 53 12.86 -1.93 -1.61
N GLY A 54 13.12 -0.63 -1.46
CA GLY A 54 14.44 -0.04 -1.70
C GLY A 54 15.58 -0.63 -0.85
N GLY A 55 15.30 -1.04 0.39
CA GLY A 55 16.26 -1.69 1.29
C GLY A 55 16.30 -3.22 1.20
N ALA A 56 15.47 -3.84 0.37
CA ALA A 56 15.40 -5.29 0.26
C ALA A 56 16.29 -5.86 -0.85
N PHE A 57 16.93 -7.01 -0.60
CA PHE A 57 17.61 -7.81 -1.63
C PHE A 57 16.59 -8.42 -2.59
N GLU A 58 15.55 -9.05 -2.01
CA GLU A 58 14.44 -9.69 -2.68
C GLU A 58 13.14 -9.35 -1.96
N TYR A 59 12.01 -9.47 -2.65
CA TYR A 59 10.71 -9.25 -2.03
C TYR A 59 9.60 -10.06 -2.71
N LEU A 60 8.59 -10.40 -1.91
CA LEU A 60 7.30 -10.89 -2.38
C LEU A 60 6.24 -9.82 -2.10
N ARG A 61 5.24 -9.74 -2.96
CA ARG A 61 4.16 -8.76 -2.84
C ARG A 61 2.80 -9.44 -3.01
N ASP A 62 1.82 -8.99 -2.20
CA ASP A 62 0.44 -9.45 -2.27
C ASP A 62 0.35 -10.99 -2.24
N ILE A 63 0.88 -11.58 -1.18
CA ILE A 63 0.99 -13.03 -1.01
C ILE A 63 0.08 -13.56 0.09
N LEU A 64 -0.21 -14.84 0.01
CA LEU A 64 -0.85 -15.64 1.06
C LEU A 64 0.20 -16.54 1.69
N VAL A 65 0.40 -16.39 2.99
CA VAL A 65 1.30 -17.21 3.81
C VAL A 65 0.45 -18.23 4.56
N PRO A 66 0.74 -19.54 4.48
CA PRO A 66 0.01 -20.54 5.24
C PRO A 66 0.21 -20.36 6.76
N ASP A 67 -0.88 -20.45 7.53
CA ASP A 67 -0.84 -20.33 9.00
C ASP A 67 -0.54 -21.64 9.73
N GLY A 68 -0.38 -22.75 9.00
CA GLY A 68 -0.18 -24.09 9.52
C GLY A 68 -1.45 -24.76 10.05
N GLN A 69 -2.59 -24.08 10.05
CA GLN A 69 -3.89 -24.59 10.54
C GLN A 69 -4.91 -24.80 9.38
N GLY A 70 -4.45 -24.67 8.14
CA GLY A 70 -5.29 -24.83 6.95
C GLY A 70 -5.86 -23.54 6.38
N ALA A 71 -5.63 -22.40 7.03
CA ALA A 71 -5.92 -21.08 6.51
C ALA A 71 -4.65 -20.41 5.96
N ALA A 72 -4.79 -19.22 5.37
CA ALA A 72 -3.69 -18.45 4.88
C ALA A 72 -3.87 -16.96 5.20
N LEU A 73 -2.80 -16.32 5.64
CA LEU A 73 -2.77 -14.91 6.00
C LEU A 73 -2.26 -14.08 4.83
N HIS A 74 -2.98 -13.01 4.51
CA HIS A 74 -2.54 -12.07 3.48
C HIS A 74 -1.42 -11.18 4.02
N VAL A 75 -0.34 -11.06 3.25
CA VAL A 75 0.81 -10.19 3.50
C VAL A 75 0.98 -9.25 2.32
N ASP A 76 0.98 -7.94 2.56
CA ASP A 76 1.14 -6.94 1.50
C ASP A 76 2.54 -7.00 0.89
N TYR A 77 3.59 -7.00 1.75
CA TYR A 77 4.98 -7.20 1.32
C TYR A 77 5.73 -8.05 2.33
N LEU A 78 6.55 -8.94 1.80
CA LEU A 78 7.55 -9.68 2.54
C LEU A 78 8.91 -9.36 1.93
N LEU A 79 9.80 -8.77 2.72
CA LEU A 79 11.08 -8.25 2.26
C LEU A 79 12.22 -9.08 2.84
N LEU A 80 13.19 -9.43 2.03
CA LEU A 80 14.46 -9.97 2.50
C LEU A 80 15.49 -8.82 2.56
N THR A 81 15.87 -8.43 3.77
CA THR A 81 16.76 -7.29 4.05
C THR A 81 18.07 -7.77 4.66
N ALA A 82 19.03 -6.86 4.86
CA ALA A 82 20.27 -7.14 5.58
C ALA A 82 20.06 -7.55 7.05
N ARG A 83 18.88 -7.27 7.63
CA ARG A 83 18.52 -7.63 9.01
C ARG A 83 17.66 -8.89 9.11
N GLY A 84 17.29 -9.49 7.98
CA GLY A 84 16.42 -10.65 7.91
C GLY A 84 15.15 -10.40 7.12
N CYS A 85 14.12 -11.17 7.40
CA CYS A 85 12.82 -11.12 6.76
C CYS A 85 11.92 -10.09 7.45
N VAL A 86 11.31 -9.17 6.67
CA VAL A 86 10.43 -8.12 7.19
C VAL A 86 9.04 -8.26 6.61
N VAL A 87 8.07 -8.51 7.48
CA VAL A 87 6.63 -8.49 7.15
C VAL A 87 6.15 -7.04 7.16
N VAL A 88 5.63 -6.55 6.05
CA VAL A 88 5.08 -5.19 5.94
C VAL A 88 3.58 -5.26 5.70
N ASP A 89 2.82 -4.68 6.64
CA ASP A 89 1.36 -4.53 6.57
C ASP A 89 1.03 -3.06 6.23
N MET A 90 0.48 -2.82 5.04
CA MET A 90 0.20 -1.47 4.55
C MET A 90 -1.18 -0.99 4.96
N ARG A 91 -1.26 0.22 5.52
CA ARG A 91 -2.52 0.86 5.93
C ARG A 91 -2.71 2.21 5.24
N ASP A 92 -3.79 2.34 4.49
CA ASP A 92 -4.17 3.61 3.86
C ASP A 92 -5.34 4.24 4.63
N VAL A 93 -4.99 4.88 5.75
CA VAL A 93 -5.94 5.57 6.63
C VAL A 93 -5.67 7.07 6.56
N ALA A 94 -6.73 7.86 6.32
CA ALA A 94 -6.64 9.31 6.26
C ALA A 94 -7.15 9.94 7.57
N GLY A 95 -6.43 10.93 8.10
CA GLY A 95 -6.82 11.66 9.31
C GLY A 95 -5.85 11.50 10.48
N ASN A 96 -6.25 12.00 11.64
CA ASN A 96 -5.49 11.87 12.87
C ASN A 96 -5.81 10.52 13.53
N ILE A 97 -4.78 9.71 13.70
CA ILE A 97 -4.87 8.35 14.24
C ILE A 97 -4.39 8.36 15.69
N PHE A 98 -5.22 7.87 16.57
CA PHE A 98 -4.93 7.71 18.00
C PHE A 98 -4.92 6.22 18.30
N GLY A 99 -3.72 5.67 18.45
CA GLY A 99 -3.48 4.26 18.70
C GLY A 99 -2.41 4.06 19.77
N GLY A 100 -2.35 2.87 20.30
CA GLY A 100 -1.36 2.45 21.29
C GLY A 100 -1.21 0.93 21.29
N ASP A 101 -0.09 0.46 21.82
CA ASP A 101 0.30 -0.96 21.75
C ASP A 101 -0.69 -1.90 22.46
N GLN A 102 -1.31 -1.44 23.55
CA GLN A 102 -2.23 -2.25 24.37
C GLN A 102 -3.71 -1.98 24.06
N MET A 103 -4.00 -1.13 23.07
CA MET A 103 -5.38 -0.84 22.67
C MET A 103 -5.88 -1.92 21.72
N THR A 104 -7.09 -2.41 21.94
CA THR A 104 -7.76 -3.36 21.01
C THR A 104 -8.20 -2.70 19.73
N GLU A 105 -8.56 -1.42 19.81
CA GLU A 105 -8.99 -0.61 18.67
C GLU A 105 -8.27 0.74 18.64
N TRP A 106 -7.99 1.21 17.44
CA TRP A 106 -7.46 2.55 17.20
C TRP A 106 -8.53 3.48 16.67
N THR A 107 -8.52 4.73 17.13
CA THR A 107 -9.48 5.75 16.73
C THR A 107 -8.90 6.63 15.63
N VAL A 108 -9.70 6.96 14.65
CA VAL A 108 -9.40 7.93 13.60
C VAL A 108 -10.35 9.12 13.68
N MET A 109 -9.78 10.31 13.61
CA MET A 109 -10.52 11.55 13.43
C MET A 109 -10.17 12.15 12.07
N HIS A 110 -11.14 12.16 11.17
CA HIS A 110 -10.99 12.73 9.84
C HIS A 110 -12.09 13.76 9.57
N ARG A 111 -11.74 15.03 9.50
CA ARG A 111 -12.69 16.15 9.48
C ARG A 111 -13.60 16.09 10.71
N GLU A 112 -14.92 16.01 10.51
CA GLU A 112 -15.94 15.90 11.55
C GLU A 112 -16.31 14.45 11.91
N GLN A 113 -15.71 13.47 11.21
CA GLN A 113 -16.01 12.06 11.40
C GLN A 113 -15.02 11.40 12.33
N ARG A 114 -15.55 10.58 13.21
CA ARG A 114 -14.79 9.68 14.09
C ARG A 114 -15.19 8.24 13.81
N TYR A 115 -14.20 7.38 13.62
CA TYR A 115 -14.42 5.93 13.51
C TYR A 115 -13.26 5.17 14.19
N THR A 116 -13.49 3.88 14.46
CA THR A 116 -12.48 2.98 15.02
C THR A 116 -12.17 1.86 14.04
N PHE A 117 -11.01 1.25 14.19
CA PHE A 117 -10.63 0.01 13.53
C PHE A 117 -9.76 -0.81 14.47
N ALA A 118 -9.76 -2.14 14.29
CA ALA A 118 -8.97 -3.06 15.09
C ALA A 118 -7.47 -2.71 15.06
N ASN A 119 -6.80 -2.88 16.20
CA ASN A 119 -5.35 -2.67 16.29
C ASN A 119 -4.62 -3.54 15.24
N PRO A 120 -3.90 -2.94 14.28
CA PRO A 120 -3.26 -3.69 13.20
C PRO A 120 -2.06 -4.51 13.68
N GLN A 121 -1.51 -4.23 14.85
CA GLN A 121 -0.37 -4.96 15.41
C GLN A 121 -0.73 -6.42 15.71
N THR A 122 -1.97 -6.71 16.12
CA THR A 122 -2.42 -8.10 16.36
C THR A 122 -2.26 -8.93 15.08
N GLY A 123 -2.85 -8.47 13.98
CA GLY A 123 -2.71 -9.17 12.70
C GLY A 123 -1.28 -9.18 12.15
N LEU A 124 -0.43 -8.20 12.50
CA LEU A 124 0.99 -8.23 12.17
C LEU A 124 1.70 -9.37 12.90
N TYR A 125 1.43 -9.58 14.21
CA TYR A 125 2.03 -10.68 14.98
C TYR A 125 1.64 -12.04 14.42
N ASP A 126 0.39 -12.23 14.01
CA ASP A 126 -0.07 -13.48 13.40
C ASP A 126 0.71 -13.77 12.10
N ARG A 127 0.92 -12.76 11.26
CA ARG A 127 1.71 -12.89 10.02
C ARG A 127 3.17 -13.16 10.28
N ILE A 128 3.77 -12.52 11.29
CA ILE A 128 5.14 -12.80 11.72
C ILE A 128 5.26 -14.25 12.20
N ALA A 129 4.30 -14.74 13.00
CA ALA A 129 4.29 -16.11 13.48
C ALA A 129 4.17 -17.12 12.34
N ALA A 130 3.29 -16.86 11.36
CA ALA A 130 3.14 -17.72 10.18
C ALA A 130 4.42 -17.79 9.34
N VAL A 131 5.10 -16.65 9.11
CA VAL A 131 6.39 -16.64 8.39
C VAL A 131 7.46 -17.38 9.19
N ARG A 132 7.54 -17.15 10.51
CA ARG A 132 8.50 -17.85 11.39
C ARG A 132 8.35 -19.37 11.36
N ALA A 133 7.13 -19.88 11.22
CA ALA A 133 6.87 -21.31 11.13
C ALA A 133 7.47 -21.97 9.87
N LEU A 134 7.81 -21.19 8.84
CA LEU A 134 8.39 -21.67 7.58
C LEU A 134 9.92 -21.68 7.57
N ILE A 135 10.57 -21.05 8.54
CA ILE A 135 12.02 -20.77 8.54
C ILE A 135 12.66 -21.23 9.83
N ALA A 136 13.98 -21.45 9.78
CA ALA A 136 14.76 -21.91 10.93
C ALA A 136 15.70 -20.83 11.49
N GLU A 137 16.51 -20.21 10.63
CA GLU A 137 17.63 -19.35 11.02
C GLU A 137 17.41 -17.87 10.67
N LEU A 138 16.57 -17.60 9.67
CA LEU A 138 16.34 -16.25 9.17
C LEU A 138 15.53 -15.41 10.19
N PRO A 139 16.07 -14.31 10.75
CA PRO A 139 15.32 -13.45 11.65
C PRO A 139 14.05 -12.90 10.98
N VAL A 140 12.94 -12.80 11.73
CA VAL A 140 11.67 -12.21 11.24
C VAL A 140 11.25 -11.08 12.13
N GLU A 141 11.03 -9.94 11.53
CA GLU A 141 10.40 -8.77 12.14
C GLU A 141 9.23 -8.28 11.30
N GLY A 142 8.48 -7.31 11.78
CA GLY A 142 7.36 -6.74 11.03
C GLY A 142 7.12 -5.28 11.32
N ARG A 143 6.47 -4.61 10.36
CA ARG A 143 6.06 -3.20 10.47
C ARG A 143 4.67 -3.00 9.90
N VAL A 144 3.85 -2.26 10.63
CA VAL A 144 2.63 -1.64 10.09
C VAL A 144 3.03 -0.30 9.48
N VAL A 145 2.82 -0.12 8.19
CA VAL A 145 3.24 1.07 7.46
C VAL A 145 2.04 1.87 7.00
N PHE A 146 1.93 3.10 7.47
CA PHE A 146 0.83 4.00 7.14
C PHE A 146 1.17 4.90 5.95
N ALA A 147 0.18 5.07 5.05
CA ALA A 147 0.25 6.01 3.95
C ALA A 147 0.33 7.47 4.46
N PRO A 148 0.87 8.43 3.67
CA PRO A 148 1.10 9.81 4.11
C PRO A 148 -0.14 10.60 4.51
N ARG A 149 -1.35 10.10 4.22
CA ARG A 149 -2.62 10.73 4.60
C ARG A 149 -2.97 10.55 6.08
N GLY A 150 -2.36 9.58 6.76
CA GLY A 150 -2.48 9.36 8.20
C GLY A 150 -1.51 10.23 8.98
N ARG A 151 -1.87 10.62 10.19
CA ARG A 151 -1.03 11.36 11.13
C ARG A 151 -1.19 10.79 12.52
N PHE A 152 -0.12 10.75 13.29
CA PHE A 152 -0.11 10.30 14.68
C PHE A 152 0.24 11.44 15.62
N PRO A 153 -0.74 12.26 16.09
CA PRO A 153 -0.47 13.42 16.92
C PRO A 153 0.16 13.10 18.29
N LYS A 154 -0.04 11.86 18.77
CA LYS A 154 0.52 11.39 20.06
C LYS A 154 1.76 10.51 19.90
N GLY A 155 2.40 10.52 18.72
CA GLY A 155 3.52 9.65 18.39
C GLY A 155 3.09 8.31 17.79
N LEU A 156 4.07 7.62 17.19
CA LEU A 156 3.86 6.32 16.55
C LEU A 156 3.91 5.19 17.59
N PRO A 157 2.93 4.27 17.61
CA PRO A 157 3.01 3.04 18.38
C PRO A 157 4.20 2.16 17.93
N ARG A 158 4.57 1.14 18.74
CA ARG A 158 5.65 0.21 18.38
C ARG A 158 5.34 -0.49 17.05
N TYR A 159 6.38 -0.87 16.33
CA TYR A 159 6.28 -1.54 15.02
C TYR A 159 5.47 -0.79 13.97
N THR A 160 5.22 0.50 14.18
CA THR A 160 4.47 1.36 13.27
C THR A 160 5.40 2.38 12.61
N LEU A 161 5.28 2.54 11.29
CA LEU A 161 6.05 3.50 10.51
C LEU A 161 5.14 4.31 9.59
N MET A 162 5.58 5.50 9.25
CA MET A 162 5.06 6.21 8.08
C MET A 162 5.80 5.74 6.82
N LEU A 163 5.11 5.68 5.68
CA LEU A 163 5.70 5.25 4.42
C LEU A 163 7.00 6.01 4.06
N GLY A 164 7.05 7.30 4.36
CA GLY A 164 8.24 8.13 4.12
C GLY A 164 9.46 7.76 4.98
N SER A 165 9.26 7.08 6.11
CA SER A 165 10.32 6.70 7.04
C SER A 165 10.87 5.29 6.81
N ILE A 166 10.27 4.52 5.88
CA ILE A 166 10.67 3.11 5.68
C ILE A 166 12.11 3.00 5.16
N ALA A 167 12.55 3.93 4.32
CA ALA A 167 13.92 3.96 3.81
C ALA A 167 14.96 4.32 4.88
N ALA A 168 14.57 5.03 5.94
CA ALA A 168 15.44 5.29 7.08
C ALA A 168 15.54 4.09 8.01
N GLU A 169 14.45 3.33 8.15
CA GLU A 169 14.40 2.10 8.94
C GLU A 169 15.15 0.94 8.25
N PHE A 170 15.03 0.84 6.91
CA PHE A 170 15.68 -0.17 6.08
C PHE A 170 16.45 0.51 4.94
N PRO A 171 17.61 1.07 5.21
CA PRO A 171 18.33 1.89 4.24
C PRO A 171 18.90 1.05 3.09
N PRO A 172 18.84 1.55 1.85
CA PRO A 172 19.50 0.91 0.70
C PRO A 172 21.01 0.70 0.87
N ALA A 173 21.66 1.55 1.67
CA ALA A 173 23.09 1.46 1.98
C ALA A 173 23.44 0.16 2.74
N GLU A 174 22.58 -0.30 3.66
CA GLU A 174 22.80 -1.58 4.35
C GLU A 174 22.82 -2.74 3.36
N ARG A 175 21.92 -2.75 2.38
CA ARG A 175 21.93 -3.74 1.30
C ARG A 175 23.22 -3.68 0.48
N ALA A 176 23.66 -2.49 0.11
CA ALA A 176 24.89 -2.30 -0.66
C ALA A 176 26.15 -2.72 0.11
N GLN A 177 26.20 -2.43 1.42
CA GLN A 177 27.32 -2.79 2.29
C GLN A 177 27.37 -4.29 2.57
N SER A 178 26.23 -4.95 2.73
CA SER A 178 26.16 -6.39 2.99
C SER A 178 26.48 -7.24 1.75
N GLY A 179 26.50 -6.65 0.55
CA GLY A 179 26.89 -7.27 -0.71
C GLY A 179 25.90 -8.27 -1.26
N ALA A 180 25.58 -9.32 -0.51
CA ALA A 180 24.68 -10.39 -0.91
C ALA A 180 23.91 -10.93 0.28
N VAL A 181 22.80 -11.63 -0.01
CA VAL A 181 22.07 -12.42 1.00
C VAL A 181 23.02 -13.44 1.62
N PRO A 182 23.14 -13.51 2.96
CA PRO A 182 23.92 -14.55 3.63
C PRO A 182 23.48 -15.94 3.16
N GLU A 183 24.44 -16.81 2.87
CA GLU A 183 24.15 -18.15 2.32
C GLU A 183 23.23 -18.96 3.23
N VAL A 184 23.39 -18.82 4.56
CA VAL A 184 22.54 -19.47 5.56
C VAL A 184 21.06 -19.09 5.44
N TRP A 185 20.75 -17.92 4.93
CA TRP A 185 19.35 -17.45 4.76
C TRP A 185 18.71 -17.84 3.44
N ARG A 186 19.51 -18.24 2.44
CA ARG A 186 18.97 -18.58 1.10
C ARG A 186 18.04 -19.77 1.13
N GLY A 187 18.37 -20.79 1.92
CA GLY A 187 17.50 -21.97 2.10
C GLY A 187 16.17 -21.62 2.75
N ASP A 188 16.20 -20.78 3.78
CA ASP A 188 15.00 -20.29 4.46
C ASP A 188 14.11 -19.45 3.53
N TRP A 189 14.73 -18.50 2.82
CA TRP A 189 14.02 -17.67 1.87
C TRP A 189 13.38 -18.49 0.74
N ALA A 190 14.10 -19.48 0.19
CA ALA A 190 13.56 -20.38 -0.83
C ALA A 190 12.34 -21.17 -0.32
N ARG A 191 12.36 -21.64 0.95
CA ARG A 191 11.19 -22.29 1.58
C ARG A 191 10.00 -21.37 1.66
N VAL A 192 10.21 -20.12 2.09
CA VAL A 192 9.15 -19.11 2.15
C VAL A 192 8.55 -18.86 0.77
N VAL A 193 9.40 -18.64 -0.25
CA VAL A 193 8.95 -18.42 -1.63
C VAL A 193 8.12 -19.59 -2.14
N ALA A 194 8.56 -20.83 -1.86
CA ALA A 194 7.86 -22.05 -2.29
C ALA A 194 6.52 -22.26 -1.56
N ALA A 195 6.41 -21.88 -0.29
CA ALA A 195 5.21 -22.02 0.53
C ALA A 195 4.15 -20.96 0.24
N CYS A 196 4.56 -19.76 -0.17
CA CYS A 196 3.66 -18.63 -0.42
C CYS A 196 2.97 -18.74 -1.77
N LYS A 197 1.71 -18.28 -1.82
CA LYS A 197 0.92 -18.21 -3.06
C LYS A 197 0.56 -16.76 -3.37
N PRO A 198 0.48 -16.36 -4.65
CA PRO A 198 -0.06 -15.05 -5.02
C PRO A 198 -1.48 -14.89 -4.49
N SER A 199 -1.79 -13.70 -3.94
CA SER A 199 -3.13 -13.41 -3.46
C SER A 199 -4.05 -13.01 -4.61
N SER A 200 -5.21 -13.67 -4.72
CA SER A 200 -6.27 -13.31 -5.69
C SER A 200 -6.98 -12.00 -5.35
N LEU A 201 -6.72 -11.40 -4.18
CA LEU A 201 -7.29 -10.11 -3.76
C LEU A 201 -6.84 -8.94 -4.65
N VAL A 202 -5.67 -9.06 -5.30
CA VAL A 202 -5.18 -8.06 -6.26
C VAL A 202 -6.01 -8.03 -7.54
N ALA A 203 -6.45 -9.18 -8.02
CA ALA A 203 -7.29 -9.28 -9.20
C ALA A 203 -8.65 -8.57 -8.99
N ARG A 204 -9.20 -8.58 -7.78
CA ARG A 204 -10.45 -7.89 -7.43
C ARG A 204 -10.31 -6.37 -7.30
N LYS A 205 -9.16 -5.86 -6.81
CA LYS A 205 -8.92 -4.41 -6.72
C LYS A 205 -8.64 -3.74 -8.07
N ALA A 206 -8.22 -4.50 -9.07
CA ALA A 206 -8.01 -3.99 -10.43
C ALA A 206 -9.28 -4.01 -11.29
N ALA A 207 -10.35 -4.68 -10.83
CA ALA A 207 -11.64 -4.85 -11.52
C ALA A 207 -12.75 -3.89 -11.04
N ILE A 208 -12.47 -2.98 -10.07
CA ILE A 208 -13.33 -1.90 -9.59
C ILE A 208 -12.62 -0.56 -9.84
#